data_ccb838187c6ac20751ea6daa86804840
#
_entry.id   ccb838187c6ac20751ea6daa86804840
#
_cell.length_a   1.000
_cell.length_b   1.000
_cell.length_c   1.000
_cell.angle_alpha   90.00
_cell.angle_beta   90.00
_cell.angle_gamma   90.00
#
_symmetry.space_group_name_H-M   'P 1'
#
loop_
_entity.id
_entity.type
_entity.pdbx_description
1 polymer ?
#
loop_
_entity_poly.entity_id
_entity_poly.type
_entity_poly.pdbx_seq_one_letter_code
_entity_poly.pdbx_strand_id
1 'polypeptide(L)'
;MADGFRIPFQEAESEFVEKRSRFISHVWRVETEEEAQARIQETKKKYYDARHNCWCYLLGPNLVRYSDDGEPQGTAGQPMLNVFQRENVTGAVCVVTRYFGGILLGAGGLTRAYSKGARDALAAAGVATMGLWARVRLSCPYPLFERVKLDDMDYGADVTLTVSLPSERRETLQGRLTELSAGGLTLALMEESYRPGPREEL
;
A
#
# COMPACT_ATOMS: atom_id res chain seq x y z
N MET A 1 18.03 -5.65 -9.60
CA MET A 1 16.98 -5.52 -8.58
C MET A 1 15.70 -5.33 -9.35
N ALA A 2 14.74 -6.25 -9.24
CA ALA A 2 13.41 -5.98 -9.77
C ALA A 2 12.86 -4.86 -8.89
N ASP A 3 12.61 -3.67 -9.48
CA ASP A 3 11.98 -2.58 -8.78
C ASP A 3 10.59 -3.07 -8.34
N GLY A 4 10.46 -3.37 -7.04
CA GLY A 4 9.21 -3.79 -6.46
C GLY A 4 8.20 -2.66 -6.62
N PHE A 5 6.97 -2.98 -7.05
CA PHE A 5 5.89 -1.99 -7.04
C PHE A 5 5.41 -1.74 -5.62
N ARG A 6 4.90 -0.55 -5.37
CA ARG A 6 4.34 -0.15 -4.08
C ARG A 6 2.83 -0.30 -4.10
N ILE A 7 2.25 -0.57 -2.95
CA ILE A 7 0.80 -0.63 -2.71
C ILE A 7 0.44 0.24 -1.50
N PRO A 8 -0.81 0.70 -1.33
CA PRO A 8 -1.26 1.26 -0.07
C PRO A 8 -1.09 0.24 1.06
N PHE A 9 -0.50 0.66 2.18
CA PHE A 9 -0.28 -0.22 3.32
C PHE A 9 -1.59 -0.57 4.03
N GLN A 10 -2.46 0.43 4.19
CA GLN A 10 -3.80 0.30 4.77
C GLN A 10 -4.79 1.22 4.05
N GLU A 11 -6.08 1.08 4.34
CA GLU A 11 -7.08 2.07 3.93
C GLU A 11 -6.96 3.34 4.76
N ALA A 12 -7.23 4.49 4.16
CA ALA A 12 -7.19 5.77 4.85
C ALA A 12 -8.14 6.79 4.23
N GLU A 13 -8.50 7.74 5.07
CA GLU A 13 -9.29 8.91 4.71
C GLU A 13 -8.52 10.19 5.08
N SER A 14 -8.65 11.22 4.26
CA SER A 14 -8.19 12.58 4.59
C SER A 14 -9.22 13.60 4.17
N GLU A 15 -9.23 14.74 4.85
CA GLU A 15 -10.16 15.82 4.57
C GLU A 15 -9.47 17.17 4.65
N PHE A 16 -9.84 18.09 3.76
CA PHE A 16 -9.43 19.49 3.84
C PHE A 16 -10.47 20.41 3.20
N VAL A 17 -10.33 21.70 3.47
CA VAL A 17 -11.18 22.74 2.89
C VAL A 17 -10.30 23.70 2.08
N GLU A 18 -10.70 23.98 0.82
CA GLU A 18 -10.07 24.96 -0.07
C GLU A 18 -11.14 25.91 -0.64
N LYS A 19 -10.99 27.20 -0.42
CA LYS A 19 -11.98 28.21 -0.82
C LYS A 19 -13.43 27.82 -0.51
N ARG A 20 -13.69 27.39 0.71
CA ARG A 20 -14.97 26.88 1.24
C ARG A 20 -15.45 25.57 0.59
N SER A 21 -14.79 25.04 -0.45
CA SER A 21 -15.08 23.69 -0.94
C SER A 21 -14.45 22.66 0.01
N ARG A 22 -15.23 21.65 0.39
CA ARG A 22 -14.80 20.54 1.24
C ARG A 22 -14.41 19.38 0.35
N PHE A 23 -13.22 18.83 0.58
CA PHE A 23 -12.69 17.66 -0.13
C PHE A 23 -12.49 16.54 0.87
N ILE A 24 -13.09 15.38 0.61
CA ILE A 24 -12.95 14.16 1.40
C ILE A 24 -12.35 13.10 0.48
N SER A 25 -11.19 12.60 0.85
CA SER A 25 -10.40 11.70 0.02
C SER A 25 -10.25 10.35 0.69
N HIS A 26 -10.49 9.29 -0.04
CA HIS A 26 -10.35 7.92 0.42
C HIS A 26 -9.36 7.15 -0.47
N VAL A 27 -8.55 6.30 0.14
CA VAL A 27 -7.66 5.36 -0.55
C VAL A 27 -7.87 3.97 0.03
N TRP A 28 -7.98 2.96 -0.85
CA TRP A 28 -8.03 1.53 -0.49
C TRP A 28 -7.04 0.75 -1.35
N ARG A 29 -6.50 -0.30 -0.75
CA ARG A 29 -5.87 -1.37 -1.50
C ARG A 29 -6.96 -2.22 -2.16
N VAL A 30 -6.77 -2.56 -3.43
CA VAL A 30 -7.67 -3.43 -4.21
C VAL A 30 -6.83 -4.33 -5.13
N GLU A 31 -7.34 -5.52 -5.40
CA GLU A 31 -6.67 -6.50 -6.23
C GLU A 31 -7.38 -6.70 -7.57
N THR A 32 -8.68 -6.37 -7.66
CA THR A 32 -9.49 -6.52 -8.86
C THR A 32 -10.23 -5.25 -9.24
N GLU A 33 -10.69 -5.18 -10.49
CA GLU A 33 -11.50 -4.07 -11.00
C GLU A 33 -12.88 -4.03 -10.32
N GLU A 34 -13.44 -5.20 -9.99
CA GLU A 34 -14.71 -5.33 -9.29
C GLU A 34 -14.63 -4.73 -7.88
N GLU A 35 -13.54 -4.99 -7.15
CA GLU A 35 -13.30 -4.38 -5.84
C GLU A 35 -13.18 -2.86 -5.94
N ALA A 36 -12.42 -2.36 -6.93
CA ALA A 36 -12.28 -0.93 -7.15
C ALA A 36 -13.64 -0.28 -7.45
N GLN A 37 -14.44 -0.88 -8.33
CA GLN A 37 -15.77 -0.39 -8.67
C GLN A 37 -16.72 -0.44 -7.46
N ALA A 38 -16.64 -1.49 -6.64
CA ALA A 38 -17.44 -1.59 -5.41
C ALA A 38 -17.15 -0.42 -4.46
N ARG A 39 -15.86 -0.09 -4.20
CA ARG A 39 -15.45 1.04 -3.36
C ARG A 39 -15.92 2.39 -3.91
N ILE A 40 -15.85 2.58 -5.23
CA ILE A 40 -16.36 3.77 -5.91
C ILE A 40 -17.87 3.90 -5.67
N GLN A 41 -18.65 2.82 -5.87
CA GLN A 41 -20.09 2.84 -5.69
C GLN A 41 -20.51 3.02 -4.22
N GLU A 42 -19.82 2.40 -3.28
CA GLU A 42 -20.02 2.61 -1.84
C GLU A 42 -19.82 4.08 -1.46
N THR A 43 -18.74 4.71 -1.96
CA THR A 43 -18.47 6.12 -1.71
C THR A 43 -19.50 7.04 -2.32
N LYS A 44 -19.93 6.78 -3.57
CA LYS A 44 -21.02 7.53 -4.22
C LYS A 44 -22.33 7.41 -3.47
N LYS A 45 -22.63 6.26 -2.89
CA LYS A 45 -23.83 6.08 -2.05
C LYS A 45 -23.69 6.83 -0.71
N LYS A 46 -22.52 6.75 -0.08
CA LYS A 46 -22.23 7.45 1.20
C LYS A 46 -22.37 8.97 1.05
N TYR A 47 -21.84 9.52 -0.05
CA TYR A 47 -21.83 10.95 -0.34
C TYR A 47 -22.74 11.29 -1.54
N TYR A 48 -23.96 10.76 -1.53
CA TYR A 48 -24.92 10.90 -2.64
C TYR A 48 -25.34 12.35 -2.92
N ASP A 49 -25.21 13.22 -1.91
CA ASP A 49 -25.52 14.64 -1.94
C ASP A 49 -24.32 15.50 -2.40
N ALA A 50 -23.14 14.90 -2.54
CA ALA A 50 -21.98 15.59 -3.08
C ALA A 50 -22.11 15.78 -4.60
N ARG A 51 -21.61 16.91 -5.10
CA ARG A 51 -21.70 17.24 -6.51
C ARG A 51 -20.79 16.37 -7.38
N HIS A 52 -19.60 15.99 -6.86
CA HIS A 52 -18.60 15.23 -7.58
C HIS A 52 -17.94 14.20 -6.66
N ASN A 53 -17.81 12.97 -7.15
CA ASN A 53 -17.06 11.88 -6.55
C ASN A 53 -16.05 11.41 -7.60
N CYS A 54 -14.97 12.19 -7.78
CA CYS A 54 -13.94 11.89 -8.76
C CYS A 54 -13.08 10.73 -8.28
N TRP A 55 -12.64 9.87 -9.19
CA TRP A 55 -11.92 8.66 -8.82
C TRP A 55 -10.83 8.27 -9.81
N CYS A 56 -9.85 7.51 -9.33
CA CYS A 56 -8.93 6.76 -10.17
C CYS A 56 -8.59 5.42 -9.52
N TYR A 57 -8.23 4.43 -10.34
CA TYR A 57 -7.63 3.19 -9.85
C TYR A 57 -6.53 2.69 -10.79
N LEU A 58 -5.58 1.96 -10.21
CA LEU A 58 -4.44 1.35 -10.88
C LEU A 58 -4.31 -0.09 -10.41
N LEU A 59 -4.38 -1.04 -11.34
CA LEU A 59 -4.24 -2.48 -11.09
C LEU A 59 -3.15 -3.03 -12.02
N GLY A 60 -1.90 -2.72 -11.66
CA GLY A 60 -0.75 -2.99 -12.52
C GLY A 60 -0.56 -1.96 -13.63
N PRO A 61 0.40 -2.17 -14.54
CA PRO A 61 0.81 -1.18 -15.53
C PRO A 61 -0.23 -0.95 -16.63
N ASN A 62 -1.08 -1.94 -16.91
CA ASN A 62 -1.97 -1.93 -18.07
C ASN A 62 -3.45 -1.65 -17.73
N LEU A 63 -3.84 -1.72 -16.46
CA LEU A 63 -5.21 -1.50 -16.04
C LEU A 63 -5.30 -0.25 -15.19
N VAL A 64 -5.52 0.86 -15.85
CA VAL A 64 -5.65 2.20 -15.25
C VAL A 64 -6.93 2.84 -15.75
N ARG A 65 -7.74 3.36 -14.83
CA ARG A 65 -8.97 4.10 -15.13
C ARG A 65 -9.13 5.30 -14.21
N TYR A 66 -9.83 6.31 -14.69
CA TYR A 66 -10.17 7.49 -13.90
C TYR A 66 -11.43 8.17 -14.43
N SER A 67 -12.01 9.04 -13.60
CA SER A 67 -13.17 9.85 -13.95
C SER A 67 -13.12 11.20 -13.23
N ASP A 68 -13.46 12.22 -13.96
CA ASP A 68 -13.66 13.58 -13.43
C ASP A 68 -15.07 13.76 -12.82
N ASP A 69 -15.99 12.81 -12.97
CA ASP A 69 -17.34 12.77 -12.39
C ASP A 69 -18.08 14.14 -12.48
N GLY A 70 -18.02 14.76 -13.64
CA GLY A 70 -18.68 16.06 -13.93
C GLY A 70 -17.88 17.31 -13.56
N GLU A 71 -16.67 17.19 -13.02
CA GLU A 71 -15.72 18.31 -13.01
C GLU A 71 -15.22 18.61 -14.44
N PRO A 72 -14.65 19.78 -14.70
CA PRO A 72 -14.04 20.08 -16.01
C PRO A 72 -13.01 19.00 -16.40
N GLN A 73 -13.04 18.59 -17.64
CA GLN A 73 -12.21 17.49 -18.16
C GLN A 73 -10.71 17.67 -17.80
N GLY A 74 -10.12 16.62 -17.24
CA GLY A 74 -8.70 16.57 -16.89
C GLY A 74 -8.33 17.34 -15.63
N THR A 75 -9.29 17.82 -14.84
CA THR A 75 -9.00 18.62 -13.64
C THR A 75 -9.04 17.82 -12.34
N ALA A 76 -9.51 16.58 -12.35
CA ALA A 76 -9.68 15.75 -11.17
C ALA A 76 -9.05 14.36 -11.32
N GLY A 77 -9.64 13.46 -12.09
CA GLY A 77 -9.24 12.07 -12.16
C GLY A 77 -7.79 11.85 -12.62
N GLN A 78 -7.38 12.51 -13.70
CA GLN A 78 -6.01 12.43 -14.21
C GLN A 78 -4.96 13.01 -13.22
N PRO A 79 -5.16 14.20 -12.60
CA PRO A 79 -4.30 14.71 -11.55
C PRO A 79 -4.14 13.77 -10.34
N MET A 80 -5.23 13.10 -9.90
CA MET A 80 -5.20 12.09 -8.85
C MET A 80 -4.34 10.89 -9.28
N LEU A 81 -4.60 10.36 -10.48
CA LEU A 81 -3.84 9.24 -11.04
C LEU A 81 -2.35 9.51 -11.10
N ASN A 82 -1.95 10.72 -11.52
CA ASN A 82 -0.55 11.13 -11.61
C ASN A 82 0.17 11.07 -10.24
N VAL A 83 -0.54 11.24 -9.12
CA VAL A 83 0.04 11.10 -7.78
C VAL A 83 0.49 9.65 -7.56
N PHE A 84 -0.38 8.68 -7.80
CA PHE A 84 -0.07 7.26 -7.62
C PHE A 84 1.04 6.78 -8.57
N GLN A 85 1.01 7.24 -9.83
CA GLN A 85 2.04 6.88 -10.81
C GLN A 85 3.44 7.40 -10.43
N ARG A 86 3.54 8.64 -9.92
CA ARG A 86 4.81 9.23 -9.47
C ARG A 86 5.39 8.49 -8.27
N GLU A 87 4.53 8.00 -7.39
CA GLU A 87 4.92 7.22 -6.21
C GLU A 87 5.13 5.72 -6.53
N ASN A 88 5.02 5.31 -7.80
CA ASN A 88 5.08 3.91 -8.24
C ASN A 88 4.10 3.01 -7.48
N VAL A 89 2.90 3.52 -7.17
CA VAL A 89 1.86 2.81 -6.43
C VAL A 89 0.85 2.21 -7.39
N THR A 90 0.54 0.94 -7.18
CA THR A 90 -0.51 0.18 -7.89
C THR A 90 -1.34 -0.62 -6.89
N GLY A 91 -2.33 -1.41 -7.35
CA GLY A 91 -3.24 -2.11 -6.44
C GLY A 91 -4.04 -1.14 -5.58
N ALA A 92 -4.47 -0.02 -6.15
CA ALA A 92 -5.08 1.08 -5.42
C ALA A 92 -6.30 1.64 -6.13
N VAL A 93 -7.31 2.02 -5.35
CA VAL A 93 -8.39 2.92 -5.77
C VAL A 93 -8.42 4.15 -4.87
N CYS A 94 -8.59 5.31 -5.48
CA CYS A 94 -8.75 6.58 -4.77
C CYS A 94 -10.04 7.25 -5.23
N VAL A 95 -10.83 7.75 -4.26
CA VAL A 95 -12.02 8.56 -4.53
C VAL A 95 -11.88 9.86 -3.76
N VAL A 96 -12.09 10.98 -4.47
CA VAL A 96 -12.15 12.32 -3.87
C VAL A 96 -13.53 12.90 -4.08
N THR A 97 -14.26 13.06 -3.00
CA THR A 97 -15.59 13.65 -2.93
C THR A 97 -15.46 15.16 -2.68
N ARG A 98 -16.16 15.96 -3.48
CA ARG A 98 -16.15 17.42 -3.33
C ARG A 98 -17.54 17.96 -3.08
N TYR A 99 -17.66 18.77 -2.02
CA TYR A 99 -18.76 19.68 -1.78
C TYR A 99 -18.37 21.11 -2.17
N PHE A 100 -19.13 21.71 -3.09
CA PHE A 100 -18.85 23.05 -3.58
C PHE A 100 -19.16 24.12 -2.53
N GLY A 101 -18.21 24.99 -2.25
CA GLY A 101 -18.32 26.06 -1.24
C GLY A 101 -18.75 27.42 -1.74
N GLY A 102 -19.29 27.52 -2.97
CA GLY A 102 -19.75 28.79 -3.54
C GLY A 102 -18.65 29.64 -4.21
N ILE A 103 -17.36 29.27 -4.09
CA ILE A 103 -16.24 29.99 -4.69
C ILE A 103 -15.56 29.10 -5.72
N LEU A 104 -15.43 29.56 -6.96
CA LEU A 104 -14.78 28.84 -8.04
C LEU A 104 -13.25 28.73 -7.78
N LEU A 105 -12.72 27.53 -7.93
CA LEU A 105 -11.28 27.28 -7.84
C LEU A 105 -10.56 27.58 -9.17
N GLY A 106 -11.27 27.45 -10.30
CA GLY A 106 -10.71 27.42 -11.64
C GLY A 106 -9.96 26.10 -11.91
N ALA A 107 -9.64 25.82 -13.19
CA ALA A 107 -9.03 24.55 -13.60
C ALA A 107 -7.73 24.25 -12.84
N GLY A 108 -6.80 25.20 -12.74
CA GLY A 108 -5.56 25.02 -12.00
C GLY A 108 -5.75 24.83 -10.48
N GLY A 109 -6.78 25.46 -9.92
CA GLY A 109 -7.15 25.26 -8.50
C GLY A 109 -7.71 23.86 -8.24
N LEU A 110 -8.59 23.37 -9.13
CA LEU A 110 -9.13 22.02 -9.07
C LEU A 110 -8.03 20.96 -9.17
N THR A 111 -7.16 21.08 -10.19
CA THR A 111 -6.03 20.16 -10.37
C THR A 111 -5.16 20.05 -9.10
N ARG A 112 -4.83 21.19 -8.47
CA ARG A 112 -4.06 21.19 -7.23
C ARG A 112 -4.84 20.56 -6.06
N ALA A 113 -6.13 20.86 -5.93
CA ALA A 113 -6.96 20.34 -4.85
C ALA A 113 -7.14 18.82 -4.94
N TYR A 114 -7.45 18.29 -6.13
CA TYR A 114 -7.59 16.84 -6.34
C TYR A 114 -6.28 16.10 -6.16
N SER A 115 -5.16 16.63 -6.68
CA SER A 115 -3.82 16.06 -6.43
C SER A 115 -3.45 16.09 -4.95
N LYS A 116 -3.79 17.17 -4.24
CA LYS A 116 -3.57 17.27 -2.78
C LYS A 116 -4.38 16.21 -2.04
N GLY A 117 -5.67 16.07 -2.32
CA GLY A 117 -6.53 15.07 -1.68
C GLY A 117 -6.01 13.65 -1.86
N ALA A 118 -5.65 13.29 -3.09
CA ALA A 118 -5.08 11.98 -3.39
C ALA A 118 -3.76 11.74 -2.64
N ARG A 119 -2.87 12.74 -2.59
CA ARG A 119 -1.59 12.66 -1.86
C ARG A 119 -1.80 12.54 -0.37
N ASP A 120 -2.65 13.38 0.23
CA ASP A 120 -2.89 13.38 1.67
C ASP A 120 -3.49 12.03 2.13
N ALA A 121 -4.45 11.47 1.36
CA ALA A 121 -5.02 10.16 1.66
C ALA A 121 -3.99 9.03 1.50
N LEU A 122 -3.15 9.06 0.46
CA LEU A 122 -2.09 8.08 0.27
C LEU A 122 -1.02 8.18 1.35
N ALA A 123 -0.64 9.39 1.77
CA ALA A 123 0.29 9.60 2.88
C ALA A 123 -0.28 9.07 4.21
N ALA A 124 -1.57 9.27 4.47
CA ALA A 124 -2.25 8.71 5.64
C ALA A 124 -2.28 7.17 5.60
N ALA A 125 -2.51 6.57 4.43
CA ALA A 125 -2.45 5.13 4.23
C ALA A 125 -1.04 4.57 4.47
N GLY A 126 -0.01 5.34 4.13
CA GLY A 126 1.35 4.84 3.96
C GLY A 126 1.43 3.89 2.77
N VAL A 127 2.61 3.45 2.46
CA VAL A 127 2.83 2.48 1.38
C VAL A 127 3.68 1.32 1.85
N ALA A 128 3.68 0.22 1.11
CA ALA A 128 4.59 -0.89 1.30
C ALA A 128 5.11 -1.37 -0.05
N THR A 129 6.39 -1.68 -0.12
CA THR A 129 6.98 -2.28 -1.31
C THR A 129 6.66 -3.77 -1.33
N MET A 130 6.07 -4.24 -2.43
CA MET A 130 5.81 -5.66 -2.65
C MET A 130 7.11 -6.36 -3.01
N GLY A 131 7.42 -7.42 -2.30
CA GLY A 131 8.64 -8.21 -2.51
C GLY A 131 8.42 -9.69 -2.33
N LEU A 132 9.37 -10.49 -2.80
CA LEU A 132 9.39 -11.92 -2.56
C LEU A 132 9.96 -12.17 -1.15
N TRP A 133 9.16 -12.81 -0.31
CA TRP A 133 9.52 -13.17 1.06
C TRP A 133 9.62 -14.67 1.20
N ALA A 134 10.67 -15.11 1.88
CA ALA A 134 10.84 -16.49 2.31
C ALA A 134 10.37 -16.64 3.75
N ARG A 135 9.54 -17.63 4.01
CA ARG A 135 9.23 -18.13 5.34
C ARG A 135 10.13 -19.32 5.59
N VAL A 136 10.98 -19.21 6.60
CA VAL A 136 11.99 -20.23 6.92
C VAL A 136 11.80 -20.74 8.34
N ARG A 137 12.16 -22.01 8.54
CA ARG A 137 12.19 -22.66 9.86
C ARG A 137 13.64 -22.90 10.27
N LEU A 138 13.94 -22.59 11.52
CA LEU A 138 15.22 -22.85 12.16
C LEU A 138 14.98 -23.66 13.42
N SER A 139 15.61 -24.83 13.53
CA SER A 139 15.70 -25.57 14.80
C SER A 139 16.99 -25.15 15.50
N CYS A 140 16.89 -24.65 16.72
CA CYS A 140 17.98 -24.04 17.44
C CYS A 140 18.06 -24.59 18.86
N PRO A 141 19.23 -25.13 19.32
CA PRO A 141 19.44 -25.48 20.71
C PRO A 141 19.29 -24.29 21.64
N TYR A 142 18.73 -24.48 22.83
CA TYR A 142 18.46 -23.43 23.81
C TYR A 142 19.59 -22.41 24.04
N PRO A 143 20.88 -22.80 24.10
CA PRO A 143 21.98 -21.85 24.36
C PRO A 143 22.21 -20.80 23.27
N LEU A 144 21.68 -21.03 22.06
CA LEU A 144 21.85 -20.11 20.92
C LEU A 144 20.64 -19.18 20.70
N PHE A 145 19.57 -19.37 21.49
CA PHE A 145 18.29 -18.74 21.29
C PHE A 145 18.23 -17.23 21.61
N GLU A 146 19.02 -16.72 22.53
CA GLU A 146 18.87 -15.35 23.09
C GLU A 146 19.07 -14.19 22.07
N ARG A 147 19.29 -14.45 20.78
CA ARG A 147 19.72 -13.43 19.80
C ARG A 147 18.80 -13.17 18.60
N VAL A 148 17.61 -13.74 18.51
CA VAL A 148 16.74 -13.64 17.31
C VAL A 148 15.36 -13.06 17.62
N LYS A 149 14.87 -12.06 16.85
CA LYS A 149 13.47 -11.58 16.87
C LYS A 149 12.57 -12.49 16.04
N LEU A 150 11.38 -12.85 16.56
CA LEU A 150 10.60 -14.01 16.14
C LEU A 150 9.15 -13.69 15.78
N ASP A 151 8.62 -14.43 14.77
CA ASP A 151 7.19 -14.40 14.39
C ASP A 151 6.37 -15.43 15.20
N ASP A 152 6.94 -16.62 15.50
CA ASP A 152 6.26 -17.70 16.23
C ASP A 152 7.27 -18.65 16.87
N MET A 153 6.93 -19.23 18.05
CA MET A 153 7.81 -20.10 18.86
C MET A 153 7.10 -21.34 19.34
N ASP A 154 7.71 -22.50 19.11
CA ASP A 154 7.32 -23.77 19.71
C ASP A 154 8.44 -24.32 20.61
N TYR A 155 8.11 -24.70 21.85
CA TYR A 155 9.04 -25.17 22.87
C TYR A 155 8.96 -26.68 22.98
N GLY A 156 9.93 -27.36 22.37
CA GLY A 156 10.15 -28.79 22.50
C GLY A 156 11.51 -29.11 23.14
N ALA A 157 12.15 -30.20 22.72
CA ALA A 157 13.53 -30.51 23.07
C ALA A 157 14.53 -29.51 22.55
N ASP A 158 14.21 -28.92 21.35
CA ASP A 158 14.88 -27.79 20.73
C ASP A 158 13.87 -26.66 20.50
N VAL A 159 14.36 -25.42 20.40
CA VAL A 159 13.51 -24.27 20.03
C VAL A 159 13.36 -24.24 18.53
N THR A 160 12.13 -24.34 18.03
CA THR A 160 11.81 -24.17 16.63
C THR A 160 11.35 -22.75 16.37
N LEU A 161 12.07 -22.05 15.49
CA LEU A 161 11.80 -20.67 15.12
C LEU A 161 11.25 -20.62 13.69
N THR A 162 10.17 -19.89 13.51
CA THR A 162 9.68 -19.55 12.18
C THR A 162 9.94 -18.05 11.94
N VAL A 163 10.64 -17.72 10.87
CA VAL A 163 11.05 -16.35 10.54
C VAL A 163 10.66 -16.04 9.11
N SER A 164 10.10 -14.86 8.89
CA SER A 164 9.85 -14.32 7.56
C SER A 164 10.89 -13.24 7.23
N LEU A 165 11.51 -13.34 6.07
CA LEU A 165 12.53 -12.40 5.60
C LEU A 165 12.46 -12.22 4.08
N PRO A 166 12.97 -11.09 3.54
CA PRO A 166 13.13 -10.97 2.09
C PRO A 166 13.97 -12.11 1.54
N SER A 167 13.50 -12.78 0.47
CA SER A 167 14.14 -13.99 -0.10
C SER A 167 15.61 -13.75 -0.46
N GLU A 168 15.97 -12.55 -0.90
CA GLU A 168 17.36 -12.15 -1.19
C GLU A 168 18.27 -12.21 0.04
N ARG A 169 17.74 -12.09 1.26
CA ARG A 169 18.51 -12.15 2.52
C ARG A 169 18.68 -13.56 3.06
N ARG A 170 18.02 -14.56 2.49
CA ARG A 170 18.06 -15.94 2.99
C ARG A 170 19.47 -16.52 2.99
N GLU A 171 20.20 -16.35 1.89
CA GLU A 171 21.59 -16.88 1.77
C GLU A 171 22.56 -16.17 2.74
N THR A 172 22.41 -14.86 2.88
CA THR A 172 23.23 -14.08 3.84
C THR A 172 22.97 -14.54 5.28
N LEU A 173 21.68 -14.78 5.63
CA LEU A 173 21.32 -15.28 6.97
C LEU A 173 21.86 -16.69 7.18
N GLN A 174 21.72 -17.60 6.19
CA GLN A 174 22.27 -18.95 6.27
C GLN A 174 23.81 -18.92 6.48
N GLY A 175 24.52 -18.08 5.75
CA GLY A 175 25.97 -17.92 5.93
C GLY A 175 26.35 -17.54 7.38
N ARG A 176 25.66 -16.53 7.93
CA ARG A 176 25.87 -16.10 9.33
C ARG A 176 25.54 -17.18 10.35
N LEU A 177 24.47 -17.94 10.15
CA LEU A 177 24.09 -19.06 11.01
C LEU A 177 25.15 -20.19 10.95
N THR A 178 25.67 -20.48 9.78
CA THR A 178 26.74 -21.47 9.57
C THR A 178 28.00 -21.06 10.33
N GLU A 179 28.41 -19.80 10.24
CA GLU A 179 29.57 -19.27 10.98
C GLU A 179 29.37 -19.34 12.51
N LEU A 180 28.19 -18.91 13.02
CA LEU A 180 27.86 -18.86 14.44
C LEU A 180 27.74 -20.24 15.10
N SER A 181 27.36 -21.26 14.33
CA SER A 181 27.07 -22.61 14.83
C SER A 181 28.05 -23.68 14.37
N ALA A 182 29.15 -23.28 13.71
CA ALA A 182 30.10 -24.22 13.07
C ALA A 182 29.37 -25.23 12.13
N GLY A 183 28.36 -24.75 11.41
CA GLY A 183 27.58 -25.58 10.48
C GLY A 183 26.39 -26.33 11.11
N GLY A 184 26.16 -26.17 12.41
CA GLY A 184 25.08 -26.89 13.13
C GLY A 184 23.67 -26.36 12.88
N LEU A 185 23.51 -25.13 12.37
CA LEU A 185 22.20 -24.51 12.13
C LEU A 185 21.92 -24.36 10.64
N THR A 186 20.75 -24.85 10.21
CA THR A 186 20.30 -24.76 8.82
C THR A 186 18.90 -24.20 8.74
N LEU A 187 18.67 -23.29 7.80
CA LEU A 187 17.36 -22.77 7.49
C LEU A 187 16.61 -23.72 6.53
N ALA A 188 15.48 -24.24 6.99
CA ALA A 188 14.55 -24.96 6.13
C ALA A 188 13.57 -23.98 5.50
N LEU A 189 13.58 -23.86 4.17
CA LEU A 189 12.59 -23.07 3.44
C LEU A 189 11.23 -23.79 3.55
N MET A 190 10.21 -23.05 4.01
CA MET A 190 8.83 -23.53 4.08
C MET A 190 8.00 -23.04 2.90
N GLU A 191 8.14 -21.76 2.59
CA GLU A 191 7.32 -21.08 1.60
C GLU A 191 8.04 -19.85 1.05
N GLU A 192 7.79 -19.52 -0.21
CA GLU A 192 8.10 -18.20 -0.78
C GLU A 192 6.82 -17.60 -1.35
N SER A 193 6.54 -16.36 -1.01
CA SER A 193 5.36 -15.65 -1.48
C SER A 193 5.61 -14.15 -1.64
N TYR A 194 4.93 -13.54 -2.62
CA TYR A 194 4.91 -12.09 -2.73
C TYR A 194 4.02 -11.51 -1.64
N ARG A 195 4.58 -10.61 -0.83
CA ARG A 195 3.84 -9.92 0.21
C ARG A 195 4.38 -8.50 0.45
N PRO A 196 3.57 -7.63 1.08
CA PRO A 196 4.03 -6.29 1.43
C PRO A 196 5.15 -6.34 2.45
N GLY A 197 6.12 -5.47 2.27
CA GLY A 197 7.12 -5.14 3.26
C GLY A 197 6.56 -4.32 4.42
N PRO A 198 7.43 -3.78 5.29
CA PRO A 198 7.01 -2.87 6.35
C PRO A 198 6.40 -1.60 5.75
N ARG A 199 5.59 -0.91 6.59
CA ARG A 199 5.03 0.39 6.23
C ARG A 199 6.16 1.41 5.98
N GLU A 200 6.05 2.11 4.87
CA GLU A 200 6.90 3.23 4.47
C GLU A 200 6.07 4.53 4.51
N GLU A 201 6.68 5.63 4.91
CA GLU A 201 6.08 6.96 4.77
C GLU A 201 6.37 7.52 3.37
N LEU A 202 5.48 8.39 2.87
CA LEU A 202 5.61 9.08 1.58
C LEU A 202 6.34 10.40 1.73
#